data_61c3664c80d557c9f104313f23824a69
#
_entry.id   61c3664c80d557c9f104313f23824a69
#
_cell.length_a   1.000
_cell.length_b   1.000
_cell.length_c   1.000
_cell.angle_alpha   90.00
_cell.angle_beta   90.00
_cell.angle_gamma   90.00
#
_symmetry.space_group_name_H-M   'P 1'
#
loop_
_entity.id
_entity.type
_entity.pdbx_description
1 polymer ?
#
loop_
_entity_poly.entity_id
_entity_poly.type
_entity_poly.pdbx_seq_one_letter_code
_entity_poly.pdbx_strand_id
1 'polypeptide(L)'
;IKHVVVDEMQDYSWIQYLLIHKMFPCRMTILGDKAQTMEDETQDVLKFLPKIFGKDIRKIVMNRSYRNTMEVAQYANHLTGIEDMELFERHGAPVDEQTFSSTEEALETVLDKWLNRREEFETEALIFLTEREAEHAYLYIEKRLKEIAPEAENQLCYMNRDSQNFRKGLTVTTFYLAKGLEFDQVFGIFEADRESGLQRQAEYITATRALHELHMYTMEKPK
;
A
#
# COMPACT_ATOMS: atom_id res chain seq x y z
N ILE A 1 -22.11 -1.16 25.19
CA ILE A 1 -21.84 -1.18 23.74
C ILE A 1 -22.82 -2.15 23.11
N LYS A 2 -23.50 -1.74 22.04
CA LYS A 2 -24.53 -2.56 21.36
C LYS A 2 -23.97 -3.24 20.09
N HIS A 3 -22.92 -2.71 19.52
CA HIS A 3 -22.28 -3.19 18.32
C HIS A 3 -20.81 -2.75 18.28
N VAL A 4 -19.93 -3.62 17.82
CA VAL A 4 -18.51 -3.35 17.58
C VAL A 4 -18.23 -3.53 16.11
N VAL A 5 -17.48 -2.61 15.52
CA VAL A 5 -16.93 -2.74 14.19
C VAL A 5 -15.42 -2.90 14.32
N VAL A 6 -14.87 -3.93 13.69
CA VAL A 6 -13.44 -4.19 13.58
C VAL A 6 -13.09 -4.01 12.12
N ASP A 7 -12.22 -3.07 11.83
CA ASP A 7 -11.70 -2.84 10.48
C ASP A 7 -10.32 -3.47 10.33
N GLU A 8 -9.84 -3.62 9.07
CA GLU A 8 -8.55 -4.25 8.76
C GLU A 8 -8.40 -5.63 9.43
N MET A 9 -9.37 -6.51 9.20
CA MET A 9 -9.44 -7.82 9.87
C MET A 9 -8.14 -8.61 9.83
N GLN A 10 -7.35 -8.46 8.80
CA GLN A 10 -6.09 -9.17 8.56
C GLN A 10 -4.95 -8.74 9.50
N ASP A 11 -5.10 -7.62 10.23
CA ASP A 11 -4.10 -7.09 11.15
C ASP A 11 -4.22 -7.66 12.57
N TYR A 12 -5.28 -8.40 12.84
CA TYR A 12 -5.55 -8.95 14.16
C TYR A 12 -5.23 -10.44 14.22
N SER A 13 -4.48 -10.82 15.25
CA SER A 13 -4.19 -12.22 15.57
C SER A 13 -5.41 -12.92 16.19
N TRP A 14 -5.37 -14.27 16.19
CA TRP A 14 -6.37 -15.10 16.86
C TRP A 14 -6.60 -14.70 18.32
N ILE A 15 -5.52 -14.41 19.07
CA ILE A 15 -5.60 -14.01 20.49
C ILE A 15 -6.33 -12.66 20.64
N GLN A 16 -6.04 -11.70 19.76
CA GLN A 16 -6.71 -10.39 19.79
C GLN A 16 -8.21 -10.53 19.52
N TYR A 17 -8.62 -11.34 18.55
CA TYR A 17 -10.04 -11.62 18.33
C TYR A 17 -10.72 -12.32 19.50
N LEU A 18 -10.04 -13.25 20.16
CA LEU A 18 -10.54 -13.92 21.35
C LEU A 18 -10.75 -12.92 22.49
N LEU A 19 -9.83 -11.98 22.68
CA LEU A 19 -9.95 -10.91 23.66
C LEU A 19 -11.10 -9.96 23.34
N ILE A 20 -11.19 -9.49 22.09
CA ILE A 20 -12.28 -8.63 21.62
C ILE A 20 -13.64 -9.30 21.86
N HIS A 21 -13.77 -10.58 21.50
CA HIS A 21 -15.00 -11.34 21.72
C HIS A 21 -15.40 -11.45 23.21
N LYS A 22 -14.41 -11.67 24.09
CA LYS A 22 -14.65 -11.73 25.54
C LYS A 22 -14.97 -10.36 26.16
N MET A 23 -14.33 -9.30 25.67
CA MET A 23 -14.55 -7.95 26.19
C MET A 23 -15.87 -7.34 25.73
N PHE A 24 -16.35 -7.72 24.56
CA PHE A 24 -17.54 -7.14 23.93
C PHE A 24 -18.55 -8.22 23.54
N PRO A 25 -19.40 -8.69 24.51
CA PRO A 25 -20.43 -9.69 24.24
C PRO A 25 -21.63 -9.08 23.51
N CYS A 26 -21.41 -8.56 22.32
CA CYS A 26 -22.40 -7.89 21.49
C CYS A 26 -22.25 -8.28 20.01
N ARG A 27 -23.13 -7.77 19.15
CA ARG A 27 -23.01 -7.97 17.70
C ARG A 27 -21.74 -7.32 17.19
N MET A 28 -21.10 -7.97 16.19
CA MET A 28 -19.88 -7.49 15.56
C MET A 28 -20.01 -7.46 14.05
N THR A 29 -19.37 -6.47 13.43
CA THR A 29 -19.06 -6.45 12.01
C THR A 29 -17.55 -6.41 11.87
N ILE A 30 -17.01 -7.35 11.10
CA ILE A 30 -15.57 -7.46 10.88
C ILE A 30 -15.34 -7.23 9.39
N LEU A 31 -14.56 -6.21 9.07
CA LEU A 31 -14.25 -5.75 7.72
C LEU A 31 -12.77 -6.02 7.42
N GLY A 32 -12.43 -6.29 6.19
CA GLY A 32 -11.04 -6.42 5.78
C GLY A 32 -10.87 -6.88 4.36
N ASP A 33 -9.63 -6.81 3.91
CA ASP A 33 -9.22 -7.22 2.57
C ASP A 33 -8.41 -8.52 2.65
N LYS A 34 -8.95 -9.57 2.02
CA LYS A 34 -8.30 -10.88 1.99
C LYS A 34 -6.96 -10.83 1.24
N ALA A 35 -6.84 -10.00 0.22
CA ALA A 35 -5.62 -9.88 -0.57
C ALA A 35 -4.45 -9.22 0.20
N GLN A 36 -4.75 -8.52 1.31
CA GLN A 36 -3.76 -7.97 2.22
C GLN A 36 -3.38 -8.92 3.36
N THR A 37 -3.93 -10.13 3.38
CA THR A 37 -3.59 -11.15 4.39
C THR A 37 -2.22 -11.75 4.07
N MET A 38 -1.32 -11.81 5.05
CA MET A 38 -0.05 -12.52 4.91
C MET A 38 -0.28 -14.00 4.57
N GLU A 39 0.58 -14.59 3.73
CA GLU A 39 0.47 -15.99 3.26
C GLU A 39 0.64 -17.05 4.36
N ASP A 40 0.82 -16.68 5.61
CA ASP A 40 0.86 -17.63 6.70
C ASP A 40 -0.54 -18.23 6.93
N GLU A 41 -0.73 -19.46 6.47
CA GLU A 41 -1.99 -20.21 6.63
C GLU A 41 -2.44 -20.32 8.09
N THR A 42 -1.52 -20.19 9.04
CA THR A 42 -1.84 -20.23 10.47
C THR A 42 -2.56 -18.97 10.92
N GLN A 43 -2.42 -17.87 10.18
CA GLN A 43 -3.02 -16.57 10.45
C GLN A 43 -4.21 -16.24 9.52
N ASP A 44 -4.69 -17.18 8.72
CA ASP A 44 -5.89 -16.97 7.90
C ASP A 44 -7.11 -16.69 8.80
N VAL A 45 -7.43 -15.42 8.91
CA VAL A 45 -8.52 -14.89 9.76
C VAL A 45 -9.83 -15.60 9.43
N LEU A 46 -10.12 -15.87 8.17
CA LEU A 46 -11.36 -16.53 7.75
C LEU A 46 -11.45 -17.98 8.23
N LYS A 47 -10.32 -18.64 8.49
CA LYS A 47 -10.30 -20.02 9.02
C LYS A 47 -10.54 -20.07 10.53
N PHE A 48 -10.12 -19.06 11.28
CA PHE A 48 -10.26 -19.10 12.73
C PHE A 48 -11.45 -18.30 13.29
N LEU A 49 -11.98 -17.29 12.61
CA LEU A 49 -13.17 -16.56 13.08
C LEU A 49 -14.35 -17.47 13.44
N PRO A 50 -14.69 -18.51 12.67
CA PRO A 50 -15.77 -19.43 13.05
C PRO A 50 -15.50 -20.20 14.34
N LYS A 51 -14.22 -20.41 14.71
CA LYS A 51 -13.85 -21.08 15.97
C LYS A 51 -14.04 -20.17 17.19
N ILE A 52 -13.98 -18.85 17.01
CA ILE A 52 -14.16 -17.86 18.07
C ILE A 52 -15.63 -17.46 18.21
N PHE A 53 -16.29 -17.14 17.10
CA PHE A 53 -17.63 -16.54 17.08
C PHE A 53 -18.76 -17.56 16.83
N GLY A 54 -18.42 -18.85 16.57
CA GLY A 54 -19.40 -19.90 16.30
C GLY A 54 -19.85 -19.93 14.83
N LYS A 55 -20.92 -20.66 14.56
CA LYS A 55 -21.37 -20.96 13.17
C LYS A 55 -22.31 -19.88 12.59
N ASP A 56 -22.78 -18.93 13.39
CA ASP A 56 -23.74 -17.92 12.97
C ASP A 56 -23.09 -16.69 12.31
N ILE A 57 -21.93 -16.90 11.68
CA ILE A 57 -21.23 -15.85 10.93
C ILE A 57 -21.84 -15.72 9.54
N ARG A 58 -22.33 -14.52 9.23
CA ARG A 58 -22.73 -14.18 7.86
C ARG A 58 -21.54 -13.55 7.13
N LYS A 59 -21.03 -14.22 6.12
CA LYS A 59 -20.00 -13.69 5.22
C LYS A 59 -20.65 -12.94 4.07
N ILE A 60 -20.19 -11.71 3.82
CA ILE A 60 -20.53 -10.92 2.66
C ILE A 60 -19.21 -10.62 1.94
N VAL A 61 -19.16 -10.90 0.65
CA VAL A 61 -18.01 -10.57 -0.20
C VAL A 61 -18.41 -9.35 -1.02
N MET A 62 -17.58 -8.31 -0.96
CA MET A 62 -17.72 -7.12 -1.79
C MET A 62 -16.68 -7.25 -2.90
N ASN A 63 -17.15 -7.37 -4.13
CA ASN A 63 -16.34 -7.61 -5.32
C ASN A 63 -16.25 -6.41 -6.25
N ARG A 64 -16.60 -5.21 -5.78
CA ARG A 64 -16.58 -3.99 -6.59
C ARG A 64 -15.61 -2.97 -6.00
N SER A 65 -14.63 -2.54 -6.81
CA SER A 65 -13.69 -1.47 -6.47
C SER A 65 -14.16 -0.13 -7.04
N TYR A 66 -14.16 0.91 -6.19
CA TYR A 66 -14.54 2.29 -6.55
C TYR A 66 -13.41 3.30 -6.35
N ARG A 67 -12.33 2.90 -5.68
CA ARG A 67 -11.27 3.79 -5.21
C ARG A 67 -10.31 4.15 -6.32
N ASN A 68 -9.72 3.15 -6.93
CA ASN A 68 -8.65 3.30 -7.91
C ASN A 68 -9.19 3.53 -9.32
N THR A 69 -8.36 3.99 -10.25
CA THR A 69 -8.67 3.91 -11.67
C THR A 69 -8.72 2.45 -12.12
N MET A 70 -9.35 2.20 -13.27
CA MET A 70 -9.50 0.85 -13.80
C MET A 70 -8.13 0.22 -14.07
N GLU A 71 -7.18 0.98 -14.58
CA GLU A 71 -5.82 0.55 -14.89
C GLU A 71 -5.05 0.13 -13.62
N VAL A 72 -5.13 0.93 -12.57
CA VAL A 72 -4.52 0.61 -11.26
C VAL A 72 -5.17 -0.62 -10.63
N ALA A 73 -6.50 -0.71 -10.68
CA ALA A 73 -7.23 -1.85 -10.11
C ALA A 73 -6.95 -3.15 -10.88
N GLN A 74 -6.84 -3.11 -12.21
CA GLN A 74 -6.45 -4.25 -13.04
C GLN A 74 -5.05 -4.72 -12.69
N TYR A 75 -4.09 -3.81 -12.54
CA TYR A 75 -2.74 -4.13 -12.12
C TYR A 75 -2.72 -4.83 -10.75
N ALA A 76 -3.40 -4.25 -9.75
CA ALA A 76 -3.48 -4.83 -8.41
C ALA A 76 -4.11 -6.24 -8.42
N ASN A 77 -5.18 -6.43 -9.21
CA ASN A 77 -5.83 -7.75 -9.37
C ASN A 77 -4.89 -8.78 -9.99
N HIS A 78 -4.08 -8.37 -10.97
CA HIS A 78 -3.08 -9.25 -11.59
C HIS A 78 -2.05 -9.76 -10.57
N LEU A 79 -1.60 -8.90 -9.65
CA LEU A 79 -0.66 -9.28 -8.60
C LEU A 79 -1.22 -10.35 -7.64
N THR A 80 -2.54 -10.37 -7.41
CA THR A 80 -3.20 -11.29 -6.46
C THR A 80 -3.86 -12.48 -7.12
N GLY A 81 -3.98 -12.50 -8.45
CA GLY A 81 -4.73 -13.53 -9.18
C GLY A 81 -6.23 -13.48 -8.93
N ILE A 82 -6.78 -12.35 -8.48
CA ILE A 82 -8.22 -12.15 -8.30
C ILE A 82 -8.82 -11.71 -9.62
N GLU A 83 -9.56 -12.59 -10.29
CA GLU A 83 -10.17 -12.30 -11.60
C GLU A 83 -11.61 -11.77 -11.52
N ASP A 84 -12.34 -12.02 -10.43
CA ASP A 84 -13.77 -11.77 -10.29
C ASP A 84 -14.12 -10.40 -9.67
N MET A 85 -13.23 -9.40 -9.75
CA MET A 85 -13.53 -8.07 -9.23
C MET A 85 -14.20 -7.20 -10.29
N GLU A 86 -15.39 -6.71 -10.00
CA GLU A 86 -16.05 -5.69 -10.82
C GLU A 86 -15.35 -4.34 -10.65
N LEU A 87 -14.80 -3.81 -11.72
CA LEU A 87 -14.13 -2.51 -11.71
C LEU A 87 -15.13 -1.41 -12.08
N PHE A 88 -15.01 -0.29 -11.38
CA PHE A 88 -15.74 0.91 -11.76
C PHE A 88 -15.08 1.56 -12.97
N GLU A 89 -15.86 1.98 -13.95
CA GLU A 89 -15.39 2.62 -15.19
C GLU A 89 -14.84 4.04 -14.93
N ARG A 90 -13.77 4.14 -14.14
CA ARG A 90 -13.00 5.36 -13.95
C ARG A 90 -11.62 5.14 -14.56
N HIS A 91 -11.44 5.61 -15.78
CA HIS A 91 -10.17 5.50 -16.48
C HIS A 91 -9.15 6.53 -15.98
N GLY A 92 -7.89 6.15 -15.99
CA GLY A 92 -6.71 6.95 -15.67
C GLY A 92 -5.56 6.67 -16.62
N ALA A 93 -4.37 7.08 -16.22
CA ALA A 93 -3.15 6.74 -16.96
C ALA A 93 -2.85 5.24 -16.85
N PRO A 94 -2.25 4.62 -17.88
CA PRO A 94 -1.69 3.28 -17.76
C PRO A 94 -0.68 3.20 -16.62
N VAL A 95 -0.58 2.05 -15.95
CA VAL A 95 0.45 1.82 -14.95
C VAL A 95 1.82 1.88 -15.63
N ASP A 96 2.72 2.70 -15.11
CA ASP A 96 4.07 2.84 -15.62
C ASP A 96 5.00 1.82 -14.95
N GLU A 97 5.40 0.82 -15.71
CA GLU A 97 6.31 -0.23 -15.28
C GLU A 97 7.67 -0.05 -15.95
N GLN A 98 8.72 0.11 -15.15
CA GLN A 98 10.10 0.27 -15.65
C GLN A 98 11.06 -0.59 -14.84
N THR A 99 12.18 -0.95 -15.48
CA THR A 99 13.27 -1.69 -14.84
C THR A 99 14.54 -0.85 -14.85
N PHE A 100 15.20 -0.76 -13.70
CA PHE A 100 16.39 0.08 -13.51
C PHE A 100 17.58 -0.76 -13.04
N SER A 101 18.77 -0.34 -13.45
CA SER A 101 20.04 -0.97 -13.07
C SER A 101 20.57 -0.48 -11.72
N SER A 102 20.15 0.70 -11.27
CA SER A 102 20.50 1.26 -9.97
C SER A 102 19.35 1.99 -9.30
N THR A 103 19.35 2.00 -7.96
CA THR A 103 18.34 2.70 -7.16
C THR A 103 18.39 4.21 -7.43
N GLU A 104 19.59 4.78 -7.62
CA GLU A 104 19.79 6.19 -7.90
C GLU A 104 19.12 6.60 -9.22
N GLU A 105 19.21 5.78 -10.27
CA GLU A 105 18.55 6.02 -11.56
C GLU A 105 17.01 6.02 -11.41
N ALA A 106 16.47 5.08 -10.66
CA ALA A 106 15.06 5.04 -10.34
C ALA A 106 14.62 6.28 -9.54
N LEU A 107 15.40 6.70 -8.54
CA LEU A 107 15.12 7.87 -7.73
C LEU A 107 15.18 9.19 -8.51
N GLU A 108 16.13 9.34 -9.44
CA GLU A 108 16.17 10.50 -10.35
C GLU A 108 14.91 10.53 -11.24
N THR A 109 14.44 9.39 -11.72
CA THR A 109 13.21 9.28 -12.50
C THR A 109 11.97 9.67 -11.68
N VAL A 110 11.89 9.22 -10.42
CA VAL A 110 10.82 9.63 -9.49
C VAL A 110 10.87 11.13 -9.27
N LEU A 111 12.05 11.67 -8.98
CA LEU A 111 12.26 13.08 -8.69
C LEU A 111 11.85 13.98 -9.88
N ASP A 112 12.25 13.60 -11.11
CA ASP A 112 11.88 14.31 -12.32
C ASP A 112 10.35 14.30 -12.54
N LYS A 113 9.71 13.12 -12.43
CA LYS A 113 8.25 13.01 -12.58
C LYS A 113 7.50 13.83 -11.53
N TRP A 114 7.94 13.74 -10.27
CA TRP A 114 7.33 14.48 -9.17
C TRP A 114 7.45 15.99 -9.37
N LEU A 115 8.64 16.51 -9.63
CA LEU A 115 8.88 17.95 -9.80
C LEU A 115 8.11 18.52 -10.99
N ASN A 116 8.00 17.76 -12.09
CA ASN A 116 7.28 18.21 -13.28
C ASN A 116 5.76 18.25 -13.09
N ARG A 117 5.19 17.51 -12.11
CA ARG A 117 3.75 17.36 -11.94
C ARG A 117 3.24 17.69 -10.52
N ARG A 118 4.07 18.23 -9.66
CA ARG A 118 3.72 18.59 -8.27
C ARG A 118 2.57 19.57 -8.09
N GLU A 119 2.21 20.31 -9.16
CA GLU A 119 1.06 21.22 -9.18
C GLU A 119 -0.25 20.49 -9.56
N GLU A 120 -0.16 19.27 -10.11
CA GLU A 120 -1.32 18.48 -10.55
C GLU A 120 -1.87 17.62 -9.43
N PHE A 121 -1.00 17.13 -8.54
CA PHE A 121 -1.32 16.25 -7.43
C PHE A 121 -1.05 16.93 -6.08
N GLU A 122 -1.89 16.62 -5.09
CA GLU A 122 -1.70 17.16 -3.74
C GLU A 122 -0.85 16.21 -2.87
N THR A 123 -0.96 14.90 -3.12
CA THR A 123 -0.34 13.86 -2.30
C THR A 123 0.32 12.81 -3.17
N GLU A 124 1.62 12.63 -2.99
CA GLU A 124 2.39 11.61 -3.65
C GLU A 124 3.11 10.74 -2.64
N ALA A 125 3.32 9.47 -2.99
CA ALA A 125 4.08 8.56 -2.17
C ALA A 125 5.16 7.82 -2.96
N LEU A 126 6.32 7.66 -2.32
CA LEU A 126 7.37 6.75 -2.74
C LEU A 126 7.50 5.63 -1.70
N ILE A 127 7.17 4.41 -2.11
CA ILE A 127 6.95 3.29 -1.19
C ILE A 127 7.97 2.18 -1.43
N PHE A 128 8.56 1.69 -0.33
CA PHE A 128 9.57 0.65 -0.30
C PHE A 128 9.14 -0.56 0.54
N LEU A 129 9.87 -1.66 0.37
CA LEU A 129 9.69 -2.86 1.19
C LEU A 129 10.18 -2.66 2.62
N THR A 130 11.33 -2.00 2.81
CA THR A 130 12.00 -1.85 4.11
C THR A 130 12.22 -0.39 4.52
N GLU A 131 12.30 -0.15 5.84
CA GLU A 131 12.63 1.18 6.37
C GLU A 131 14.00 1.68 5.91
N ARG A 132 14.99 0.77 5.77
CA ARG A 132 16.35 1.12 5.34
C ARG A 132 16.36 1.67 3.91
N GLU A 133 15.59 1.06 3.01
CA GLU A 133 15.46 1.54 1.62
C GLU A 133 14.77 2.89 1.58
N ALA A 134 13.67 3.04 2.34
CA ALA A 134 12.93 4.29 2.42
C ALA A 134 13.79 5.44 2.99
N GLU A 135 14.55 5.19 4.06
CA GLU A 135 15.46 6.17 4.65
C GLU A 135 16.57 6.58 3.68
N HIS A 136 17.19 5.61 3.01
CA HIS A 136 18.21 5.89 1.99
C HIS A 136 17.66 6.74 0.85
N ALA A 137 16.48 6.40 0.35
CA ALA A 137 15.82 7.16 -0.70
C ALA A 137 15.45 8.58 -0.27
N TYR A 138 14.93 8.74 0.95
CA TYR A 138 14.63 10.06 1.51
C TYR A 138 15.87 10.94 1.57
N LEU A 139 16.98 10.45 2.13
CA LEU A 139 18.23 11.21 2.24
C LEU A 139 18.82 11.56 0.87
N TYR A 140 18.71 10.65 -0.09
CA TYR A 140 19.12 10.91 -1.48
C TYR A 140 18.31 12.05 -2.10
N ILE A 141 16.98 11.93 -2.06
CA ILE A 141 16.06 12.94 -2.63
C ILE A 141 16.23 14.28 -1.92
N GLU A 142 16.32 14.32 -0.60
CA GLU A 142 16.55 15.54 0.18
C GLU A 142 17.82 16.27 -0.29
N LYS A 143 18.92 15.54 -0.45
CA LYS A 143 20.18 16.08 -0.95
C LYS A 143 20.01 16.63 -2.37
N ARG A 144 19.38 15.89 -3.27
CA ARG A 144 19.16 16.30 -4.64
C ARG A 144 18.27 17.53 -4.75
N LEU A 145 17.19 17.61 -3.95
CA LEU A 145 16.32 18.78 -3.92
C LEU A 145 17.06 20.06 -3.54
N LYS A 146 17.94 20.01 -2.54
CA LYS A 146 18.79 21.16 -2.16
C LYS A 146 19.62 21.69 -3.31
N GLU A 147 20.00 20.82 -4.26
CA GLU A 147 20.82 21.19 -5.42
C GLU A 147 19.98 21.73 -6.60
N ILE A 148 18.79 21.11 -6.88
CA ILE A 148 18.04 21.37 -8.12
C ILE A 148 16.72 22.10 -7.92
N ALA A 149 16.06 21.97 -6.76
CA ALA A 149 14.74 22.55 -6.48
C ALA A 149 14.55 22.84 -4.97
N PRO A 150 15.36 23.73 -4.36
CA PRO A 150 15.32 23.97 -2.92
C PRO A 150 13.95 24.47 -2.41
N GLU A 151 13.14 25.07 -3.27
CA GLU A 151 11.78 25.51 -2.94
C GLU A 151 10.80 24.34 -2.73
N ALA A 152 11.11 23.14 -3.22
CA ALA A 152 10.31 21.94 -3.04
C ALA A 152 10.68 21.13 -1.77
N GLU A 153 11.74 21.50 -1.07
CA GLU A 153 12.24 20.77 0.11
C GLU A 153 11.17 20.60 1.21
N ASN A 154 10.35 21.61 1.40
CA ASN A 154 9.26 21.60 2.38
C ASN A 154 8.08 20.70 2.00
N GLN A 155 8.02 20.21 0.76
CA GLN A 155 7.03 19.27 0.24
C GLN A 155 7.53 17.82 0.30
N LEU A 156 8.77 17.56 0.71
CA LEU A 156 9.29 16.23 0.97
C LEU A 156 9.05 15.84 2.44
N CYS A 157 8.51 14.65 2.65
CA CYS A 157 8.25 14.10 3.98
C CYS A 157 8.78 12.68 4.09
N TYR A 158 9.47 12.37 5.20
CA TYR A 158 9.78 11.00 5.57
C TYR A 158 8.79 10.52 6.62
N MET A 159 8.06 9.47 6.30
CA MET A 159 7.12 8.85 7.23
C MET A 159 7.67 7.53 7.75
N ASN A 160 7.99 7.49 9.04
CA ASN A 160 8.43 6.32 9.78
C ASN A 160 7.51 6.06 10.98
N ARG A 161 7.83 5.10 11.84
CA ARG A 161 7.00 4.72 13.01
C ARG A 161 6.82 5.85 14.02
N ASP A 162 7.76 6.78 14.08
CA ASP A 162 7.74 7.90 15.04
C ASP A 162 7.10 9.16 14.46
N SER A 163 6.99 9.27 13.14
CA SER A 163 6.38 10.40 12.46
C SER A 163 4.91 10.12 12.14
N GLN A 164 4.01 10.91 12.70
CA GLN A 164 2.57 10.81 12.43
C GLN A 164 2.04 11.91 11.50
N ASN A 165 2.91 12.72 10.93
CA ASN A 165 2.51 13.87 10.13
C ASN A 165 2.45 13.50 8.64
N PHE A 166 1.24 13.29 8.15
CA PHE A 166 0.93 13.29 6.73
C PHE A 166 0.87 14.74 6.22
N ARG A 167 1.56 15.03 5.12
CA ARG A 167 1.63 16.37 4.52
C ARG A 167 1.40 16.28 3.02
N LYS A 168 1.01 17.41 2.43
CA LYS A 168 1.02 17.57 0.97
C LYS A 168 2.44 17.45 0.42
N GLY A 169 2.56 16.84 -0.77
CA GLY A 169 3.82 16.59 -1.46
C GLY A 169 4.25 15.12 -1.40
N LEU A 170 5.53 14.87 -1.64
CA LEU A 170 6.08 13.51 -1.73
C LEU A 170 6.39 12.94 -0.35
N THR A 171 5.68 11.90 0.03
CA THR A 171 5.93 11.11 1.24
C THR A 171 6.75 9.87 0.90
N VAL A 172 7.95 9.76 1.47
CA VAL A 172 8.78 8.55 1.37
C VAL A 172 8.51 7.65 2.57
N THR A 173 8.15 6.40 2.33
CA THR A 173 7.70 5.49 3.39
C THR A 173 7.81 4.01 2.98
N THR A 174 7.30 3.13 3.84
CA THR A 174 7.18 1.70 3.59
C THR A 174 5.72 1.29 3.35
N PHE A 175 5.53 0.15 2.67
CA PHE A 175 4.20 -0.37 2.35
C PHE A 175 3.30 -0.56 3.58
N TYR A 176 3.86 -0.99 4.72
CA TYR A 176 3.08 -1.24 5.92
C TYR A 176 2.67 0.05 6.65
N LEU A 177 3.45 1.13 6.54
CA LEU A 177 3.07 2.46 7.05
C LEU A 177 2.12 3.18 6.11
N ALA A 178 2.21 2.92 4.80
CA ALA A 178 1.27 3.43 3.81
C ALA A 178 -0.11 2.76 3.90
N LYS A 179 -0.22 1.64 4.63
CA LYS A 179 -1.49 0.93 4.78
C LYS A 179 -2.55 1.83 5.43
N GLY A 180 -3.76 1.85 4.84
CA GLY A 180 -4.85 2.73 5.26
C GLY A 180 -4.77 4.18 4.75
N LEU A 181 -3.66 4.59 4.13
CA LEU A 181 -3.51 5.88 3.47
C LEU A 181 -3.87 5.79 1.99
N GLU A 182 -4.05 6.94 1.35
CA GLU A 182 -4.35 7.09 -0.06
C GLU A 182 -3.57 8.28 -0.60
N PHE A 183 -3.07 8.16 -1.84
CA PHE A 183 -2.27 9.19 -2.49
C PHE A 183 -2.74 9.36 -3.94
N ASP A 184 -2.66 10.57 -4.45
CA ASP A 184 -3.02 10.85 -5.84
C ASP A 184 -2.10 10.11 -6.82
N GLN A 185 -0.78 10.12 -6.54
CA GLN A 185 0.23 9.42 -7.31
C GLN A 185 1.11 8.55 -6.40
N VAL A 186 1.41 7.34 -6.84
CA VAL A 186 2.25 6.40 -6.08
C VAL A 186 3.39 5.88 -6.95
N PHE A 187 4.58 5.87 -6.37
CA PHE A 187 5.77 5.20 -6.87
C PHE A 187 6.12 4.04 -5.94
N GLY A 188 6.29 2.85 -6.49
CA GLY A 188 6.82 1.68 -5.78
C GLY A 188 8.16 1.29 -6.37
N ILE A 189 9.18 1.05 -5.54
CA ILE A 189 10.48 0.53 -5.99
C ILE A 189 10.75 -0.78 -5.25
N PHE A 190 10.88 -1.88 -6.03
CA PHE A 190 11.04 -3.24 -5.51
C PHE A 190 12.11 -4.00 -6.28
N GLU A 191 12.72 -4.99 -5.64
CA GLU A 191 13.67 -5.88 -6.31
C GLU A 191 12.99 -6.82 -7.30
N ALA A 192 13.73 -7.35 -8.28
CA ALA A 192 13.23 -8.29 -9.29
C ALA A 192 12.82 -9.66 -8.73
N ASP A 193 13.00 -9.90 -7.42
CA ASP A 193 12.70 -11.17 -6.74
C ASP A 193 11.25 -11.23 -6.25
N ARG A 194 10.36 -11.67 -7.12
CA ARG A 194 8.93 -11.84 -6.80
C ARG A 194 8.60 -13.19 -6.13
N GLU A 195 9.58 -13.98 -5.73
CA GLU A 195 9.32 -15.26 -5.07
C GLU A 195 8.86 -15.08 -3.60
N SER A 196 9.21 -13.96 -2.99
CA SER A 196 8.78 -13.63 -1.64
C SER A 196 7.30 -13.23 -1.59
N GLY A 197 6.50 -13.96 -0.81
CA GLY A 197 5.11 -13.60 -0.53
C GLY A 197 4.96 -12.21 0.08
N LEU A 198 5.90 -11.80 0.93
CA LEU A 198 5.94 -10.47 1.51
C LEU A 198 6.10 -9.37 0.45
N GLN A 199 6.95 -9.59 -0.56
CA GLN A 199 7.14 -8.61 -1.63
C GLN A 199 5.87 -8.47 -2.48
N ARG A 200 5.25 -9.58 -2.88
CA ARG A 200 3.96 -9.54 -3.62
C ARG A 200 2.88 -8.79 -2.86
N GLN A 201 2.82 -9.00 -1.54
CA GLN A 201 1.91 -8.27 -0.67
C GLN A 201 2.25 -6.77 -0.63
N ALA A 202 3.54 -6.42 -0.52
CA ALA A 202 3.99 -5.03 -0.53
C ALA A 202 3.65 -4.33 -1.86
N GLU A 203 3.88 -5.00 -3.00
CA GLU A 203 3.51 -4.50 -4.31
C GLU A 203 1.99 -4.28 -4.43
N TYR A 204 1.18 -5.24 -3.96
CA TYR A 204 -0.28 -5.11 -3.94
C TYR A 204 -0.76 -3.96 -3.06
N ILE A 205 -0.26 -3.87 -1.82
CA ILE A 205 -0.61 -2.77 -0.91
C ILE A 205 -0.22 -1.45 -1.55
N THR A 206 0.99 -1.33 -2.09
CA THR A 206 1.47 -0.13 -2.77
C THR A 206 0.55 0.27 -3.93
N ALA A 207 0.22 -0.67 -4.80
CA ALA A 207 -0.67 -0.42 -5.94
C ALA A 207 -2.04 0.10 -5.49
N THR A 208 -2.62 -0.49 -4.44
CA THR A 208 -3.94 -0.10 -3.94
C THR A 208 -3.96 1.26 -3.22
N ARG A 209 -2.80 1.89 -2.97
CA ARG A 209 -2.70 3.25 -2.41
C ARG A 209 -2.91 4.35 -3.44
N ALA A 210 -2.70 4.05 -4.74
CA ALA A 210 -2.81 5.04 -5.81
C ALA A 210 -4.26 5.33 -6.17
N LEU A 211 -4.66 6.60 -6.09
CA LEU A 211 -5.99 7.05 -6.51
C LEU A 211 -6.05 7.30 -8.03
N HIS A 212 -4.99 7.87 -8.62
CA HIS A 212 -4.97 8.34 -10.01
C HIS A 212 -3.86 7.73 -10.84
N GLU A 213 -2.61 7.71 -10.34
CA GLU A 213 -1.46 7.24 -11.08
C GLU A 213 -0.57 6.30 -10.26
N LEU A 214 -0.08 5.27 -10.93
CA LEU A 214 0.79 4.25 -10.35
C LEU A 214 2.02 4.05 -11.22
N HIS A 215 3.19 4.10 -10.58
CA HIS A 215 4.49 3.79 -11.15
C HIS A 215 5.13 2.66 -10.35
N MET A 216 5.40 1.53 -11.00
CA MET A 216 5.98 0.35 -10.36
C MET A 216 7.33 0.02 -10.98
N TYR A 217 8.39 0.28 -10.23
CA TYR A 217 9.76 0.15 -10.71
C TYR A 217 10.43 -1.07 -10.11
N THR A 218 11.10 -1.81 -10.98
CA THR A 218 11.79 -3.05 -10.61
C THR A 218 13.29 -2.83 -10.69
N MET A 219 14.01 -3.19 -9.62
CA MET A 219 15.46 -3.15 -9.60
C MET A 219 16.03 -4.45 -10.15
N GLU A 220 16.92 -4.38 -11.14
CA GLU A 220 17.65 -5.55 -11.61
C GLU A 220 18.54 -6.12 -10.49
N LYS A 221 18.62 -7.46 -10.42
CA LYS A 221 19.61 -8.09 -9.52
C LYS A 221 21.02 -7.73 -10.01
N PRO A 222 21.90 -7.28 -9.09
CA PRO A 222 23.30 -7.12 -9.45
C PRO A 222 23.85 -8.47 -9.95
N LYS A 223 24.50 -8.44 -11.13
CA LYS A 223 25.12 -9.61 -11.77
C LYS A 223 26.30 -10.14 -10.97
#